data_dd6b5c2f01c48114932c4f1de861eca4
#
_entry.id   dd6b5c2f01c48114932c4f1de861eca4
#
_cell.length_a   1.000
_cell.length_b   1.000
_cell.length_c   1.000
_cell.angle_alpha   90.00
_cell.angle_beta   90.00
_cell.angle_gamma   90.00
#
_symmetry.space_group_name_H-M   'P 1'
#
loop_
_entity.id
_entity.type
_entity.pdbx_description
1 polymer ?
#
loop_
_entity_poly.entity_id
_entity_poly.type
_entity_poly.pdbx_seq_one_letter_code
_entity_poly.pdbx_strand_id
1 'polypeptide(L)'
;MNLIDAAQHTATAGLPDLVRAAQGGDSMAMAELLDALAPYVARLCGPIALDDGADAAQEALITIFTSIGQLREPAALFGWVRVIAIREAVRVAKKAHRAATTELQDVPARGDPQLASDVRDVLRRLAPDHRAILVLRDLEGLDEQTVSDMLAVSAGTAKSRLHRARRRFRQEWDR
;
A
#
# COMPACT_ATOMS: atom_id res chain seq x y z
N MET A 1 -5.31 -5.90 19.46
CA MET A 1 -4.47 -6.99 18.93
C MET A 1 -5.19 -7.50 17.70
N ASN A 2 -4.72 -7.04 16.52
CA ASN A 2 -5.40 -7.30 15.24
C ASN A 2 -5.10 -8.74 14.80
N LEU A 3 -6.10 -9.44 14.22
CA LEU A 3 -5.94 -10.80 13.64
C LEU A 3 -4.78 -10.90 12.62
N ILE A 4 -4.33 -9.76 12.11
CA ILE A 4 -3.22 -9.60 11.18
C ILE A 4 -1.86 -9.74 11.89
N ASP A 5 -1.73 -9.30 13.14
CA ASP A 5 -0.53 -9.48 13.97
C ASP A 5 -0.25 -10.96 14.30
N ALA A 6 -1.29 -11.77 14.49
CA ALA A 6 -1.14 -13.17 14.83
C ALA A 6 -0.63 -14.03 13.64
N ALA A 7 -1.11 -13.76 12.43
CA ALA A 7 -0.64 -14.46 11.21
C ALA A 7 0.79 -14.05 10.81
N GLN A 8 1.17 -12.81 11.11
CA GLN A 8 2.53 -12.32 10.88
C GLN A 8 3.55 -12.89 11.88
N HIS A 9 3.15 -13.17 13.13
CA HIS A 9 4.06 -13.68 14.16
C HIS A 9 4.53 -15.11 13.92
N THR A 10 3.74 -15.97 13.28
CA THR A 10 4.13 -17.38 13.01
C THR A 10 5.03 -17.55 11.79
N ALA A 11 4.97 -16.62 10.82
CA ALA A 11 5.86 -16.63 9.65
C ALA A 11 7.19 -15.89 9.89
N THR A 12 7.33 -15.19 11.02
CA THR A 12 8.40 -14.21 11.25
C THR A 12 9.71 -14.82 11.80
N ALA A 13 9.69 -16.04 12.30
CA ALA A 13 10.87 -16.62 12.99
C ALA A 13 12.12 -16.78 12.09
N GLY A 14 11.96 -16.91 10.76
CA GLY A 14 13.05 -17.00 9.79
C GLY A 14 13.30 -15.75 8.94
N LEU A 15 12.42 -14.75 9.00
CA LEU A 15 12.51 -13.56 8.15
C LEU A 15 13.80 -12.75 8.33
N PRO A 16 14.33 -12.51 9.55
CA PRO A 16 15.60 -11.79 9.70
C PRO A 16 16.77 -12.49 9.04
N ASP A 17 16.83 -13.81 9.10
CA ASP A 17 17.90 -14.60 8.48
C ASP A 17 17.72 -14.62 6.96
N LEU A 18 16.49 -14.73 6.48
CA LEU A 18 16.15 -14.65 5.06
C LEU A 18 16.55 -13.28 4.48
N VAL A 19 16.28 -12.19 5.21
CA VAL A 19 16.70 -10.84 4.81
C VAL A 19 18.22 -10.75 4.71
N ARG A 20 18.96 -11.27 5.71
CA ARG A 20 20.44 -11.25 5.69
C ARG A 20 21.01 -12.07 4.54
N ALA A 21 20.43 -13.25 4.27
CA ALA A 21 20.85 -14.09 3.15
C ALA A 21 20.60 -13.39 1.81
N ALA A 22 19.41 -12.79 1.62
CA ALA A 22 19.07 -12.01 0.43
C ALA A 22 20.00 -10.81 0.24
N GLN A 23 20.33 -10.10 1.31
CA GLN A 23 21.32 -8.99 1.30
C GLN A 23 22.72 -9.48 0.96
N GLY A 24 23.07 -10.72 1.32
CA GLY A 24 24.32 -11.39 0.98
C GLY A 24 24.40 -11.87 -0.48
N GLY A 25 23.33 -11.68 -1.27
CA GLY A 25 23.29 -12.07 -2.68
C GLY A 25 22.75 -13.48 -2.94
N ASP A 26 22.20 -14.15 -1.93
CA ASP A 26 21.54 -15.44 -2.12
C ASP A 26 20.23 -15.23 -2.90
N SER A 27 20.21 -15.72 -4.15
CA SER A 27 19.08 -15.55 -5.06
C SER A 27 17.84 -16.37 -4.65
N MET A 28 18.04 -17.53 -3.99
CA MET A 28 16.93 -18.34 -3.49
C MET A 28 16.27 -17.67 -2.29
N ALA A 29 17.07 -17.17 -1.36
CA ALA A 29 16.59 -16.41 -0.22
C ALA A 29 15.86 -15.12 -0.67
N MET A 30 16.35 -14.46 -1.71
CA MET A 30 15.68 -13.30 -2.29
C MET A 30 14.33 -13.66 -2.89
N ALA A 31 14.23 -14.74 -3.66
CA ALA A 31 12.97 -15.18 -4.24
C ALA A 31 11.94 -15.53 -3.15
N GLU A 32 12.36 -16.30 -2.14
CA GLU A 32 11.52 -16.66 -1.00
C GLU A 32 11.04 -15.43 -0.22
N LEU A 33 11.93 -14.44 -0.01
CA LEU A 33 11.57 -13.19 0.65
C LEU A 33 10.51 -12.41 -0.15
N LEU A 34 10.68 -12.29 -1.46
CA LEU A 34 9.71 -11.58 -2.31
C LEU A 34 8.37 -12.30 -2.35
N ASP A 35 8.36 -13.63 -2.43
CA ASP A 35 7.13 -14.43 -2.39
C ASP A 35 6.40 -14.25 -1.04
N ALA A 36 7.13 -14.21 0.06
CA ALA A 36 6.55 -13.96 1.39
C ALA A 36 5.98 -12.55 1.52
N LEU A 37 6.57 -11.56 0.87
CA LEU A 37 6.14 -10.15 0.93
C LEU A 37 5.01 -9.83 -0.06
N ALA A 38 4.89 -10.56 -1.17
CA ALA A 38 3.97 -10.24 -2.26
C ALA A 38 2.50 -10.08 -1.81
N PRO A 39 1.92 -10.95 -0.96
CA PRO A 39 0.53 -10.77 -0.50
C PRO A 39 0.35 -9.49 0.33
N TYR A 40 1.33 -9.14 1.16
CA TYR A 40 1.29 -7.92 1.97
C TYR A 40 1.36 -6.67 1.09
N VAL A 41 2.29 -6.64 0.13
CA VAL A 41 2.44 -5.54 -0.82
C VAL A 41 1.18 -5.36 -1.66
N ALA A 42 0.60 -6.46 -2.19
CA ALA A 42 -0.64 -6.42 -2.97
C ALA A 42 -1.82 -5.86 -2.17
N ARG A 43 -1.94 -6.24 -0.89
CA ARG A 43 -2.97 -5.74 0.02
C ARG A 43 -2.88 -4.22 0.25
N LEU A 44 -1.67 -3.66 0.28
CA LEU A 44 -1.45 -2.22 0.42
C LEU A 44 -1.70 -1.47 -0.89
N CYS A 45 -1.24 -2.02 -2.01
CA CYS A 45 -1.32 -1.36 -3.31
C CYS A 45 -2.74 -1.35 -3.88
N GLY A 46 -3.49 -2.44 -3.72
CA GLY A 46 -4.82 -2.61 -4.31
C GLY A 46 -5.80 -1.47 -4.03
N PRO A 47 -6.07 -1.10 -2.76
CA PRO A 47 -7.01 -0.03 -2.43
C PRO A 47 -6.56 1.36 -2.88
N ILE A 48 -5.24 1.57 -3.10
CA ILE A 48 -4.67 2.86 -3.49
C ILE A 48 -4.64 3.02 -5.01
N ALA A 49 -4.10 2.02 -5.71
CA ALA A 49 -3.93 2.05 -7.16
C ALA A 49 -5.11 1.44 -7.94
N LEU A 50 -6.01 0.73 -7.25
CA LEU A 50 -7.25 0.17 -7.82
C LEU A 50 -6.98 -0.81 -8.97
N ASP A 51 -7.37 -0.43 -10.19
CA ASP A 51 -7.21 -1.28 -11.37
C ASP A 51 -5.73 -1.49 -11.75
N ASP A 52 -4.86 -0.54 -11.39
CA ASP A 52 -3.41 -0.64 -11.53
C ASP A 52 -2.73 -1.23 -10.27
N GLY A 53 -3.50 -1.83 -9.36
CA GLY A 53 -2.99 -2.37 -8.09
C GLY A 53 -1.93 -3.46 -8.26
N ALA A 54 -2.09 -4.33 -9.24
CA ALA A 54 -1.13 -5.38 -9.57
C ALA A 54 0.19 -4.79 -10.10
N ASP A 55 0.11 -3.81 -11.00
CA ASP A 55 1.29 -3.11 -11.52
C ASP A 55 2.02 -2.35 -10.43
N ALA A 56 1.28 -1.66 -9.55
CA ALA A 56 1.86 -0.98 -8.40
C ALA A 56 2.56 -1.93 -7.42
N ALA A 57 1.99 -3.12 -7.20
CA ALA A 57 2.61 -4.14 -6.37
C ALA A 57 3.89 -4.70 -6.99
N GLN A 58 3.89 -4.94 -8.30
CA GLN A 58 5.08 -5.39 -9.03
C GLN A 58 6.21 -4.35 -8.97
N GLU A 59 5.92 -3.08 -9.22
CA GLU A 59 6.88 -1.98 -9.10
C GLU A 59 7.45 -1.86 -7.68
N ALA A 60 6.60 -2.02 -6.67
CA ALA A 60 7.04 -2.05 -5.28
C ALA A 60 7.98 -3.23 -4.99
N LEU A 61 7.68 -4.44 -5.48
CA LEU A 61 8.54 -5.61 -5.32
C LEU A 61 9.89 -5.43 -6.03
N ILE A 62 9.91 -4.84 -7.23
CA ILE A 62 11.15 -4.49 -7.94
C ILE A 62 11.98 -3.48 -7.11
N THR A 63 11.31 -2.47 -6.54
CA THR A 63 11.99 -1.49 -5.68
C THR A 63 12.55 -2.15 -4.41
N ILE A 64 11.82 -3.07 -3.78
CA ILE A 64 12.29 -3.86 -2.63
C ILE A 64 13.51 -4.69 -3.03
N PHE A 65 13.42 -5.44 -4.13
CA PHE A 65 14.52 -6.25 -4.66
C PHE A 65 15.80 -5.44 -4.86
N THR A 66 15.70 -4.29 -5.51
CA THR A 66 16.86 -3.46 -5.86
C THR A 66 17.43 -2.67 -4.68
N SER A 67 16.65 -2.47 -3.61
CA SER A 67 17.03 -1.64 -2.47
C SER A 67 17.12 -2.39 -1.14
N ILE A 68 16.98 -3.73 -1.12
CA ILE A 68 17.03 -4.52 0.12
C ILE A 68 18.34 -4.32 0.92
N GLY A 69 19.45 -4.06 0.23
CA GLY A 69 20.73 -3.74 0.87
C GLY A 69 20.73 -2.45 1.70
N GLN A 70 19.72 -1.57 1.54
CA GLN A 70 19.57 -0.35 2.33
C GLN A 70 18.85 -0.59 3.66
N LEU A 71 18.18 -1.73 3.83
CA LEU A 71 17.54 -2.10 5.09
C LEU A 71 18.60 -2.45 6.13
N ARG A 72 18.84 -1.55 7.07
CA ARG A 72 19.88 -1.72 8.11
C ARG A 72 19.47 -2.71 9.18
N GLU A 73 18.20 -2.69 9.55
CA GLU A 73 17.64 -3.48 10.65
C GLU A 73 16.56 -4.43 10.11
N PRO A 74 16.82 -5.76 10.05
CA PRO A 74 15.83 -6.72 9.55
C PRO A 74 14.49 -6.68 10.28
N ALA A 75 14.48 -6.32 11.56
CA ALA A 75 13.25 -6.16 12.35
C ALA A 75 12.34 -5.03 11.82
N ALA A 76 12.89 -4.05 11.10
CA ALA A 76 12.16 -2.95 10.50
C ALA A 76 11.56 -3.30 9.10
N LEU A 77 11.71 -4.55 8.63
CA LEU A 77 11.33 -4.98 7.28
C LEU A 77 9.92 -4.52 6.87
N PHE A 78 8.90 -4.86 7.65
CA PHE A 78 7.51 -4.53 7.28
C PHE A 78 7.24 -3.02 7.25
N GLY A 79 7.84 -2.26 8.15
CA GLY A 79 7.75 -0.80 8.14
C GLY A 79 8.39 -0.21 6.88
N TRP A 80 9.57 -0.70 6.52
CA TRP A 80 10.31 -0.29 5.33
C TRP A 80 9.59 -0.68 4.03
N VAL A 81 9.12 -1.93 3.92
CA VAL A 81 8.31 -2.42 2.79
C VAL A 81 7.03 -1.61 2.62
N ARG A 82 6.35 -1.27 3.73
CA ARG A 82 5.13 -0.46 3.70
C ARG A 82 5.38 0.91 3.09
N VAL A 83 6.47 1.58 3.45
CA VAL A 83 6.82 2.88 2.87
C VAL A 83 6.99 2.78 1.35
N ILE A 84 7.69 1.75 0.87
CA ILE A 84 7.90 1.52 -0.57
C ILE A 84 6.56 1.25 -1.26
N ALA A 85 5.78 0.29 -0.75
CA ALA A 85 4.51 -0.10 -1.35
C ALA A 85 3.53 1.09 -1.47
N ILE A 86 3.38 1.89 -0.42
CA ILE A 86 2.49 3.06 -0.43
C ILE A 86 2.98 4.12 -1.42
N ARG A 87 4.29 4.39 -1.47
CA ARG A 87 4.85 5.39 -2.40
C ARG A 87 4.65 4.96 -3.85
N GLU A 88 4.91 3.70 -4.18
CA GLU A 88 4.71 3.17 -5.53
C GLU A 88 3.22 3.16 -5.90
N ALA A 89 2.34 2.73 -5.00
CA ALA A 89 0.90 2.75 -5.24
C ALA A 89 0.36 4.17 -5.51
N VAL A 90 0.80 5.16 -4.73
CA VAL A 90 0.43 6.57 -4.96
C VAL A 90 1.00 7.09 -6.28
N ARG A 91 2.24 6.73 -6.63
CA ARG A 91 2.88 7.12 -7.89
C ARG A 91 2.10 6.59 -9.09
N VAL A 92 1.79 5.30 -9.10
CA VAL A 92 1.03 4.64 -10.17
C VAL A 92 -0.37 5.23 -10.25
N ALA A 93 -1.08 5.33 -9.13
CA ALA A 93 -2.43 5.90 -9.09
C ALA A 93 -2.49 7.37 -9.59
N LYS A 94 -1.49 8.19 -9.27
CA LYS A 94 -1.42 9.58 -9.77
C LYS A 94 -1.15 9.63 -11.27
N LYS A 95 -0.36 8.71 -11.80
CA LYS A 95 -0.12 8.59 -13.25
C LYS A 95 -1.41 8.24 -13.99
N ALA A 96 -2.11 7.20 -13.53
CA ALA A 96 -3.40 6.78 -14.08
C ALA A 96 -4.46 7.88 -13.98
N HIS A 97 -4.58 8.53 -12.82
CA HIS A 97 -5.55 9.62 -12.62
C HIS A 97 -5.31 10.80 -13.56
N ARG A 98 -4.05 11.14 -13.86
CA ARG A 98 -3.72 12.19 -14.85
C ARG A 98 -4.06 11.77 -16.27
N ALA A 99 -3.78 10.51 -16.64
CA ALA A 99 -4.14 9.97 -17.94
C ALA A 99 -5.66 9.97 -18.15
N ALA A 100 -6.42 9.48 -17.18
CA ALA A 100 -7.89 9.47 -17.21
C ALA A 100 -8.53 10.88 -17.30
N THR A 101 -7.87 11.90 -16.74
CA THR A 101 -8.35 13.30 -16.85
C THR A 101 -8.15 13.87 -18.26
N THR A 102 -7.25 13.28 -19.05
CA THR A 102 -6.98 13.67 -20.43
C THR A 102 -7.85 12.90 -21.43
N GLU A 103 -8.29 11.70 -21.06
CA GLU A 103 -9.17 10.85 -21.85
C GLU A 103 -10.46 10.60 -21.05
N LEU A 104 -11.58 11.12 -21.54
CA LEU A 104 -12.92 10.79 -21.05
C LEU A 104 -13.24 9.32 -21.41
N GLN A 105 -12.86 8.37 -20.55
CA GLN A 105 -13.25 6.98 -20.68
C GLN A 105 -13.81 6.44 -19.37
N ASP A 106 -15.12 6.23 -19.38
CA ASP A 106 -15.81 5.31 -18.47
C ASP A 106 -15.40 3.88 -18.80
N VAL A 107 -14.58 3.26 -17.96
CA VAL A 107 -14.28 1.83 -18.04
C VAL A 107 -15.08 1.11 -16.94
N PRO A 108 -16.06 0.25 -17.30
CA PRO A 108 -16.79 -0.54 -16.32
C PRO A 108 -15.89 -1.61 -15.70
N ALA A 109 -15.87 -1.68 -14.37
CA ALA A 109 -15.12 -2.68 -13.63
C ALA A 109 -15.80 -4.06 -13.65
N ARG A 110 -15.00 -5.10 -13.81
CA ARG A 110 -15.39 -6.50 -13.59
C ARG A 110 -14.87 -6.99 -12.24
N GLY A 111 -15.72 -7.62 -11.45
CA GLY A 111 -15.33 -8.35 -10.25
C GLY A 111 -16.34 -8.23 -9.11
N ASP A 112 -16.92 -9.36 -8.71
CA ASP A 112 -17.87 -9.57 -7.63
C ASP A 112 -17.12 -9.96 -6.32
N PRO A 113 -17.59 -9.69 -5.13
CA PRO A 113 -18.93 -9.61 -4.57
C PRO A 113 -19.34 -8.18 -4.10
N GLN A 114 -20.63 -7.97 -3.96
CA GLN A 114 -21.34 -6.69 -3.91
C GLN A 114 -20.73 -5.62 -2.96
N LEU A 115 -20.42 -5.96 -1.71
CA LEU A 115 -19.88 -4.99 -0.75
C LEU A 115 -18.43 -4.56 -1.07
N ALA A 116 -17.59 -5.48 -1.55
CA ALA A 116 -16.21 -5.16 -1.95
C ALA A 116 -16.21 -4.31 -3.24
N SER A 117 -17.19 -4.53 -4.12
CA SER A 117 -17.45 -3.70 -5.29
C SER A 117 -17.84 -2.28 -4.89
N ASP A 118 -18.76 -2.13 -3.93
CA ASP A 118 -19.26 -0.83 -3.47
C ASP A 118 -18.14 0.00 -2.83
N VAL A 119 -17.32 -0.60 -1.96
CA VAL A 119 -16.14 0.07 -1.38
C VAL A 119 -15.16 0.50 -2.47
N ARG A 120 -14.90 -0.38 -3.46
CA ARG A 120 -13.99 -0.08 -4.56
C ARG A 120 -14.51 1.07 -5.43
N ASP A 121 -15.81 1.12 -5.68
CA ASP A 121 -16.43 2.20 -6.44
C ASP A 121 -16.36 3.55 -5.72
N VAL A 122 -16.56 3.55 -4.40
CA VAL A 122 -16.33 4.76 -3.59
C VAL A 122 -14.86 5.18 -3.66
N LEU A 123 -13.93 4.23 -3.51
CA LEU A 123 -12.49 4.54 -3.59
C LEU A 123 -12.10 5.12 -4.95
N ARG A 124 -12.69 4.68 -6.07
CA ARG A 124 -12.43 5.26 -7.41
C ARG A 124 -12.72 6.75 -7.49
N ARG A 125 -13.72 7.23 -6.74
CA ARG A 125 -14.13 8.64 -6.69
C ARG A 125 -13.25 9.49 -5.76
N LEU A 126 -12.30 8.88 -5.04
CA LEU A 126 -11.35 9.57 -4.18
C LEU A 126 -10.02 9.81 -4.90
N ALA A 127 -9.41 10.96 -4.60
CA ALA A 127 -8.04 11.23 -5.04
C ALA A 127 -7.04 10.19 -4.46
N PRO A 128 -5.97 9.82 -5.18
CA PRO A 128 -4.97 8.85 -4.71
C PRO A 128 -4.42 9.13 -3.32
N ASP A 129 -4.12 10.41 -3.01
CA ASP A 129 -3.64 10.81 -1.69
C ASP A 129 -4.68 10.61 -0.57
N HIS A 130 -5.98 10.67 -0.89
CA HIS A 130 -7.05 10.36 0.07
C HIS A 130 -7.15 8.85 0.30
N ARG A 131 -7.02 8.02 -0.74
CA ARG A 131 -6.96 6.56 -0.59
C ARG A 131 -5.77 6.14 0.28
N ALA A 132 -4.58 6.68 -0.02
CA ALA A 132 -3.37 6.36 0.73
C ALA A 132 -3.51 6.65 2.23
N ILE A 133 -4.03 7.82 2.61
CA ILE A 133 -4.17 8.16 4.03
C ILE A 133 -5.23 7.32 4.74
N LEU A 134 -6.31 6.92 4.05
CA LEU A 134 -7.31 6.01 4.60
C LEU A 134 -6.72 4.61 4.83
N VAL A 135 -5.95 4.09 3.87
CA VAL A 135 -5.26 2.80 4.03
C VAL A 135 -4.32 2.83 5.22
N LEU A 136 -3.49 3.86 5.35
CA LEU A 136 -2.53 3.95 6.45
C LEU A 136 -3.18 4.11 7.82
N ARG A 137 -4.23 4.92 7.93
CA ARG A 137 -4.88 5.24 9.19
C ARG A 137 -5.98 4.24 9.58
N ASP A 138 -6.82 3.87 8.64
CA ASP A 138 -8.06 3.14 8.92
C ASP A 138 -7.90 1.62 8.67
N LEU A 139 -7.03 1.22 7.74
CA LEU A 139 -6.73 -0.20 7.49
C LEU A 139 -5.50 -0.67 8.29
N GLU A 140 -4.40 0.08 8.27
CA GLU A 140 -3.15 -0.29 8.94
C GLU A 140 -3.09 0.19 10.40
N GLY A 141 -3.97 1.11 10.82
CA GLY A 141 -4.04 1.60 12.20
C GLY A 141 -2.85 2.42 12.66
N LEU A 142 -2.05 2.99 11.73
CA LEU A 142 -0.85 3.75 12.08
C LEU A 142 -1.22 5.08 12.74
N ASP A 143 -0.34 5.56 13.62
CA ASP A 143 -0.48 6.88 14.24
C ASP A 143 -0.23 8.04 13.25
N GLU A 144 -0.62 9.25 13.64
CA GLU A 144 -0.58 10.42 12.78
C GLU A 144 0.87 10.82 12.39
N GLN A 145 1.82 10.68 13.33
CA GLN A 145 3.21 11.01 13.07
C GLN A 145 3.82 10.06 12.05
N THR A 146 3.66 8.77 12.25
CA THR A 146 4.13 7.73 11.31
C THR A 146 3.57 7.97 9.91
N VAL A 147 2.28 8.27 9.80
CA VAL A 147 1.64 8.55 8.49
C VAL A 147 2.17 9.83 7.86
N SER A 148 2.39 10.89 8.63
CA SER A 148 2.94 12.14 8.10
C SER A 148 4.35 11.94 7.53
N ASP A 149 5.18 11.17 8.22
CA ASP A 149 6.55 10.83 7.77
C ASP A 149 6.54 9.97 6.51
N MET A 150 5.68 8.94 6.46
CA MET A 150 5.54 8.06 5.30
C MET A 150 5.07 8.79 4.04
N LEU A 151 4.12 9.73 4.19
CA LEU A 151 3.57 10.51 3.09
C LEU A 151 4.40 11.77 2.79
N ALA A 152 5.45 12.04 3.55
CA ALA A 152 6.30 13.23 3.45
C ALA A 152 5.49 14.54 3.49
N VAL A 153 4.57 14.64 4.45
CA VAL A 153 3.75 15.83 4.70
C VAL A 153 3.82 16.24 6.17
N SER A 154 3.43 17.47 6.52
CA SER A 154 3.32 17.85 7.93
C SER A 154 2.18 17.12 8.64
N ALA A 155 2.27 16.91 9.96
CA ALA A 155 1.22 16.30 10.76
C ALA A 155 -0.12 17.03 10.59
N GLY A 156 -0.12 18.37 10.57
CA GLY A 156 -1.32 19.18 10.30
C GLY A 156 -1.92 18.90 8.91
N THR A 157 -1.07 18.69 7.90
CA THR A 157 -1.52 18.29 6.55
C THR A 157 -2.10 16.89 6.55
N ALA A 158 -1.46 15.92 7.23
CA ALA A 158 -1.96 14.56 7.37
C ALA A 158 -3.34 14.56 8.05
N LYS A 159 -3.49 15.26 9.19
CA LYS A 159 -4.77 15.39 9.90
C LYS A 159 -5.88 16.00 9.04
N SER A 160 -5.60 17.11 8.36
CA SER A 160 -6.60 17.78 7.50
C SER A 160 -6.95 16.93 6.27
N ARG A 161 -5.96 16.21 5.69
CA ARG A 161 -6.17 15.27 4.58
C ARG A 161 -7.04 14.10 5.01
N LEU A 162 -6.77 13.48 6.17
CA LEU A 162 -7.58 12.39 6.72
C LEU A 162 -9.03 12.82 6.94
N HIS A 163 -9.24 13.99 7.56
CA HIS A 163 -10.58 14.51 7.78
C HIS A 163 -11.35 14.68 6.46
N ARG A 164 -10.71 15.26 5.44
CA ARG A 164 -11.32 15.44 4.10
C ARG A 164 -11.56 14.10 3.41
N ALA A 165 -10.63 13.16 3.51
CA ALA A 165 -10.76 11.83 2.91
C ALA A 165 -11.94 11.06 3.51
N ARG A 166 -12.06 11.02 4.85
CA ARG A 166 -13.20 10.37 5.53
C ARG A 166 -14.53 11.04 5.21
N ARG A 167 -14.56 12.38 5.14
CA ARG A 167 -15.77 13.12 4.74
C ARG A 167 -16.16 12.76 3.31
N ARG A 168 -15.21 12.77 2.38
CA ARG A 168 -15.48 12.43 0.98
C ARG A 168 -15.91 10.98 0.82
N PHE A 169 -15.27 10.04 1.52
CA PHE A 169 -15.66 8.63 1.52
C PHE A 169 -17.13 8.47 1.92
N ARG A 170 -17.55 9.07 3.03
CA ARG A 170 -18.95 9.02 3.49
C ARG A 170 -19.93 9.63 2.46
N GLN A 171 -19.59 10.78 1.90
CA GLN A 171 -20.42 11.42 0.87
C GLN A 171 -20.62 10.57 -0.38
N GLU A 172 -19.61 9.81 -0.78
CA GLU A 172 -19.69 8.91 -1.94
C GLU A 172 -20.36 7.58 -1.61
N TRP A 173 -20.27 7.15 -0.34
CA TRP A 173 -20.95 5.95 0.16
C TRP A 173 -22.46 6.12 0.27
N ASP A 174 -22.93 7.29 0.70
CA ASP A 174 -24.36 7.62 0.90
C ASP A 174 -25.07 8.00 -0.41
N ARG A 175 -24.40 7.91 -1.55
CA ARG A 175 -24.97 8.19 -2.88
C ARG A 175 -25.58 6.96 -3.52
#